data_26d1dfae33a90e36de7113aa56cb4daf
#
_entry.id   26d1dfae33a90e36de7113aa56cb4daf
#
_cell.length_a   1.000
_cell.length_b   1.000
_cell.length_c   1.000
_cell.angle_alpha   90.00
_cell.angle_beta   90.00
_cell.angle_gamma   90.00
#
_symmetry.space_group_name_H-M   'P 1'
#
loop_
_entity.id
_entity.type
_entity.pdbx_description
1 polymer ?
#
loop_
_entity_poly.entity_id
_entity_poly.type
_entity_poly.pdbx_seq_one_letter_code
_entity_poly.pdbx_strand_id
1 'polypeptide(L)'
;MAKAPVLTPQADDFPRWYQDLVAKAELAENGPVRGTMVIRPYGYGLWERTQREMDDRIKAAGAQNAYFPLLIPQSYLAREAEHVEGFAPELAVVTHGGGKELEEPVVVRPTSETIVNDYFAKWVQSYRDLPLLINQWANVVRWELRPRVFLRTTEFLWQEGHTAHATYEEARDYAARIQRDVYADFMVNVLAIDVLPGRKTAAERFAGALNTLTLEAMMRDGKALQMGTSHELGQNFAKVFGTRYLTADGTRAHVWQTSWGSTTRMVGGMIMVHGDDDGLRVPPRLASVQAVVLAVKGDEAVLAKVREAGDRLAAAGVRVHVDDRVDVPFGRRAVDWELKGVPVRIEIGPRDLAAGTATLVRRVPGTKEPVALDALLDDRAAVLPKILEDDQERLLAESRRMREERTTDVRTVAEAAEAAVAGGWARIPWADLGPAG
;
A
#
# COMPACT_ATOMS: atom_id res chain seq x y z
N MET A 1 39.91 -2.12 5.82
CA MET A 1 38.77 -2.69 6.60
C MET A 1 37.50 -2.44 5.80
N ALA A 2 36.70 -3.46 5.55
CA ALA A 2 35.38 -3.28 4.94
C ALA A 2 34.54 -2.37 5.85
N LYS A 3 33.85 -1.40 5.26
CA LYS A 3 32.96 -0.49 6.01
C LYS A 3 31.84 -1.34 6.63
N ALA A 4 31.57 -1.17 7.92
CA ALA A 4 30.46 -1.89 8.56
C ALA A 4 29.16 -1.58 7.79
N PRO A 5 28.32 -2.58 7.53
CA PRO A 5 27.05 -2.39 6.82
C PRO A 5 26.17 -1.42 7.59
N VAL A 6 25.47 -0.56 6.84
CA VAL A 6 24.55 0.44 7.44
C VAL A 6 23.30 -0.26 7.98
N LEU A 7 22.83 -1.31 7.29
CA LEU A 7 21.69 -2.14 7.67
C LEU A 7 22.16 -3.50 8.14
N THR A 8 21.38 -4.17 8.98
CA THR A 8 21.52 -5.60 9.22
C THR A 8 21.30 -6.33 7.89
N PRO A 9 22.18 -7.26 7.46
CA PRO A 9 21.97 -7.99 6.21
C PRO A 9 20.66 -8.80 6.23
N GLN A 10 19.94 -8.82 5.11
CA GLN A 10 18.67 -9.58 4.99
C GLN A 10 18.84 -11.06 5.28
N ALA A 11 19.96 -11.64 4.86
CA ALA A 11 20.27 -13.05 5.07
C ALA A 11 20.51 -13.41 6.54
N ASP A 12 20.96 -12.46 7.36
CA ASP A 12 21.25 -12.67 8.78
C ASP A 12 19.98 -12.55 9.64
N ASP A 13 19.20 -11.49 9.44
CA ASP A 13 17.95 -11.23 10.17
C ASP A 13 17.03 -10.31 9.37
N PHE A 14 16.13 -10.91 8.57
CA PHE A 14 15.19 -10.17 7.74
C PHE A 14 14.22 -9.26 8.55
N PRO A 15 13.65 -9.70 9.69
CA PRO A 15 12.85 -8.82 10.54
C PRO A 15 13.64 -7.62 11.09
N ARG A 16 14.89 -7.79 11.45
CA ARG A 16 15.75 -6.71 11.94
C ARG A 16 16.15 -5.77 10.83
N TRP A 17 16.52 -6.30 9.67
CA TRP A 17 16.76 -5.52 8.46
C TRP A 17 15.59 -4.58 8.16
N TYR A 18 14.35 -5.10 8.18
CA TYR A 18 13.15 -4.30 7.94
C TYR A 18 13.01 -3.13 8.92
N GLN A 19 13.21 -3.37 10.21
CA GLN A 19 13.15 -2.33 11.24
C GLN A 19 14.26 -1.29 11.05
N ASP A 20 15.48 -1.74 10.81
CA ASP A 20 16.61 -0.84 10.56
C ASP A 20 16.37 0.03 9.34
N LEU A 21 15.84 -0.54 8.26
CA LEU A 21 15.56 0.20 7.03
C LEU A 21 14.46 1.25 7.24
N VAL A 22 13.35 0.88 7.88
CA VAL A 22 12.25 1.83 8.17
C VAL A 22 12.76 3.02 8.99
N ALA A 23 13.61 2.78 9.99
CA ALA A 23 14.14 3.83 10.84
C ALA A 23 15.20 4.68 10.11
N LYS A 24 16.17 4.04 9.43
CA LYS A 24 17.31 4.75 8.79
C LYS A 24 16.96 5.45 7.50
N ALA A 25 15.97 4.96 6.76
CA ALA A 25 15.38 5.67 5.62
C ALA A 25 14.39 6.78 6.03
N GLU A 26 14.23 7.00 7.34
CA GLU A 26 13.36 8.02 7.90
C GLU A 26 11.89 7.90 7.46
N LEU A 27 11.36 6.66 7.43
CA LEU A 27 9.98 6.41 6.99
C LEU A 27 8.98 6.55 8.12
N ALA A 28 9.24 5.89 9.26
CA ALA A 28 8.36 5.91 10.40
C ALA A 28 9.10 5.50 11.69
N GLU A 29 8.48 5.82 12.82
CA GLU A 29 8.94 5.48 14.18
C GLU A 29 7.76 4.94 14.99
N ASN A 30 8.05 4.20 16.06
CA ASN A 30 7.02 3.78 17.00
C ASN A 30 6.41 5.00 17.69
N GLY A 31 5.10 5.03 17.80
CA GLY A 31 4.38 6.05 18.55
C GLY A 31 4.43 5.81 20.07
N PRO A 32 3.95 6.78 20.86
CA PRO A 32 3.99 6.70 22.34
C PRO A 32 3.04 5.64 22.91
N VAL A 33 1.96 5.32 22.21
CA VAL A 33 1.05 4.22 22.56
C VAL A 33 1.50 2.97 21.83
N ARG A 34 1.57 1.85 22.55
CA ARG A 34 2.02 0.57 21.95
C ARG A 34 1.22 0.23 20.69
N GLY A 35 1.93 -0.04 19.64
CA GLY A 35 1.35 -0.41 18.34
C GLY A 35 0.93 0.76 17.46
N THR A 36 1.07 2.01 17.93
CA THR A 36 0.93 3.18 17.05
C THR A 36 2.24 3.50 16.35
N MET A 37 2.17 4.26 15.25
CA MET A 37 3.35 4.72 14.51
C MET A 37 3.24 6.20 14.18
N VAL A 38 4.40 6.86 14.18
CA VAL A 38 4.56 8.19 13.59
C VAL A 38 5.16 8.01 12.21
N ILE A 39 4.42 8.34 11.17
CA ILE A 39 4.92 8.30 9.80
C ILE A 39 5.65 9.62 9.55
N ARG A 40 6.95 9.55 9.24
CA ARG A 40 7.79 10.73 8.96
C ARG A 40 7.49 11.30 7.58
N PRO A 41 7.87 12.55 7.28
CA PRO A 41 7.51 13.21 6.02
C PRO A 41 7.86 12.41 4.76
N TYR A 42 9.02 11.77 4.70
CA TYR A 42 9.40 10.96 3.53
C TYR A 42 8.52 9.72 3.37
N GLY A 43 8.27 9.00 4.47
CA GLY A 43 7.33 7.86 4.47
C GLY A 43 5.90 8.28 4.16
N TYR A 44 5.47 9.45 4.67
CA TYR A 44 4.14 9.99 4.38
C TYR A 44 3.98 10.38 2.91
N GLY A 45 5.04 10.91 2.29
CA GLY A 45 5.05 11.19 0.85
C GLY A 45 4.81 9.93 -0.02
N LEU A 46 5.28 8.75 0.42
CA LEU A 46 4.95 7.48 -0.25
C LEU A 46 3.47 7.12 -0.07
N TRP A 47 2.90 7.38 1.13
CA TRP A 47 1.48 7.18 1.38
C TRP A 47 0.60 8.13 0.58
N GLU A 48 0.95 9.41 0.48
CA GLU A 48 0.22 10.39 -0.37
C GLU A 48 0.21 9.98 -1.84
N ARG A 49 1.32 9.44 -2.34
CA ARG A 49 1.36 8.89 -3.71
C ARG A 49 0.48 7.64 -3.85
N THR A 50 0.54 6.72 -2.87
CA THR A 50 -0.35 5.55 -2.81
C THR A 50 -1.81 5.98 -2.83
N GLN A 51 -2.17 6.94 -1.99
CA GLN A 51 -3.53 7.47 -1.90
C GLN A 51 -4.00 8.05 -3.24
N ARG A 52 -3.21 8.92 -3.85
CA ARG A 52 -3.55 9.57 -5.13
C ARG A 52 -3.77 8.56 -6.25
N GLU A 53 -2.79 7.69 -6.45
CA GLU A 53 -2.84 6.68 -7.53
C GLU A 53 -4.00 5.69 -7.36
N MET A 54 -4.32 5.34 -6.13
CA MET A 54 -5.44 4.45 -5.84
C MET A 54 -6.79 5.18 -5.92
N ASP A 55 -6.89 6.41 -5.43
CA ASP A 55 -8.10 7.22 -5.46
C ASP A 55 -8.57 7.49 -6.90
N ASP A 56 -7.63 7.75 -7.80
CA ASP A 56 -7.92 7.92 -9.23
C ASP A 56 -8.56 6.65 -9.83
N ARG A 57 -8.07 5.46 -9.47
CA ARG A 57 -8.63 4.16 -9.89
C ARG A 57 -10.00 3.88 -9.27
N ILE A 58 -10.16 4.20 -8.00
CA ILE A 58 -11.42 4.05 -7.27
C ILE A 58 -12.50 4.94 -7.92
N LYS A 59 -12.18 6.18 -8.23
CA LYS A 59 -13.09 7.11 -8.92
C LYS A 59 -13.40 6.66 -10.34
N ALA A 60 -12.42 6.13 -11.07
CA ALA A 60 -12.61 5.52 -12.39
C ALA A 60 -13.53 4.27 -12.32
N ALA A 61 -13.55 3.57 -11.19
CA ALA A 61 -14.51 2.49 -10.92
C ALA A 61 -15.91 3.00 -10.55
N GLY A 62 -16.11 4.32 -10.40
CA GLY A 62 -17.41 4.96 -10.16
C GLY A 62 -17.68 5.30 -8.69
N ALA A 63 -16.81 4.96 -7.75
CA ALA A 63 -17.02 5.28 -6.35
C ALA A 63 -16.67 6.75 -6.04
N GLN A 64 -17.39 7.33 -5.09
CA GLN A 64 -17.20 8.69 -4.61
C GLN A 64 -16.68 8.68 -3.18
N ASN A 65 -15.81 9.63 -2.84
CA ASN A 65 -15.31 9.75 -1.48
C ASN A 65 -16.38 10.33 -0.55
N ALA A 66 -16.55 9.71 0.60
CA ALA A 66 -17.38 10.15 1.70
C ALA A 66 -16.56 10.15 3.00
N TYR A 67 -17.14 10.66 4.09
CA TYR A 67 -16.52 10.61 5.40
C TYR A 67 -17.57 10.24 6.46
N PHE A 68 -17.20 9.29 7.32
CA PHE A 68 -18.01 8.84 8.46
C PHE A 68 -17.24 9.10 9.77
N PRO A 69 -17.98 9.35 10.88
CA PRO A 69 -17.37 9.66 12.17
C PRO A 69 -16.41 8.57 12.68
N LEU A 70 -15.38 9.02 13.38
CA LEU A 70 -14.41 8.13 14.06
C LEU A 70 -15.05 7.32 15.19
N LEU A 71 -15.96 7.96 15.94
CA LEU A 71 -16.62 7.37 17.10
C LEU A 71 -17.95 6.75 16.70
N ILE A 72 -18.15 5.49 17.06
CA ILE A 72 -19.35 4.71 16.76
C ILE A 72 -20.00 4.30 18.09
N PRO A 73 -21.32 4.49 18.28
CA PRO A 73 -22.01 3.98 19.48
C PRO A 73 -21.78 2.48 19.66
N GLN A 74 -21.49 2.05 20.88
CA GLN A 74 -21.21 0.63 21.16
C GLN A 74 -22.41 -0.26 20.81
N SER A 75 -23.62 0.26 20.93
CA SER A 75 -24.85 -0.44 20.56
C SER A 75 -24.92 -0.81 19.06
N TYR A 76 -24.25 -0.05 18.18
CA TYR A 76 -24.19 -0.39 16.75
C TYR A 76 -23.39 -1.67 16.51
N LEU A 77 -22.30 -1.84 17.24
CA LEU A 77 -21.50 -3.06 17.17
C LEU A 77 -22.24 -4.27 17.78
N ALA A 78 -23.04 -4.04 18.80
CA ALA A 78 -23.87 -5.12 19.39
C ALA A 78 -24.89 -5.69 18.40
N ARG A 79 -25.41 -4.89 17.46
CA ARG A 79 -26.29 -5.37 16.37
C ARG A 79 -25.55 -6.29 15.41
N GLU A 80 -24.25 -6.10 15.26
CA GLU A 80 -23.37 -6.86 14.38
C GLU A 80 -22.74 -8.08 15.07
N ALA A 81 -22.77 -8.15 16.42
CA ALA A 81 -22.10 -9.18 17.21
C ALA A 81 -22.53 -10.61 16.84
N GLU A 82 -23.72 -10.81 16.30
CA GLU A 82 -24.15 -12.10 15.72
C GLU A 82 -23.34 -12.49 14.49
N HIS A 83 -22.62 -11.52 13.86
CA HIS A 83 -21.83 -11.71 12.65
C HIS A 83 -20.33 -11.41 12.84
N VAL A 84 -19.90 -10.83 13.98
CA VAL A 84 -18.54 -10.32 14.21
C VAL A 84 -17.90 -10.87 15.48
N GLU A 85 -17.94 -12.17 15.68
CA GLU A 85 -17.13 -12.84 16.73
C GLU A 85 -15.62 -12.54 16.60
N GLY A 86 -15.16 -12.07 15.43
CA GLY A 86 -13.75 -11.80 15.13
C GLY A 86 -13.19 -10.47 15.60
N PHE A 87 -14.01 -9.42 15.84
CA PHE A 87 -13.53 -8.07 16.18
C PHE A 87 -13.63 -7.71 17.67
N ALA A 88 -14.41 -8.43 18.46
CA ALA A 88 -14.68 -8.10 19.85
C ALA A 88 -13.43 -7.90 20.75
N PRO A 89 -12.32 -8.66 20.59
CA PRO A 89 -11.14 -8.49 21.45
C PRO A 89 -10.27 -7.27 21.10
N GLU A 90 -10.45 -6.64 19.93
CA GLU A 90 -9.56 -5.61 19.38
C GLU A 90 -10.14 -4.19 19.48
N LEU A 91 -11.20 -3.97 20.25
CA LEU A 91 -11.88 -2.69 20.32
C LEU A 91 -11.19 -1.72 21.29
N ALA A 92 -11.05 -0.46 20.87
CA ALA A 92 -10.75 0.66 21.74
C ALA A 92 -12.05 1.36 22.14
N VAL A 93 -12.43 1.26 23.42
CA VAL A 93 -13.69 1.78 23.94
C VAL A 93 -13.44 3.07 24.72
N VAL A 94 -14.22 4.11 24.41
CA VAL A 94 -14.19 5.40 25.10
C VAL A 94 -15.41 5.47 26.01
N THR A 95 -15.16 5.58 27.32
CA THR A 95 -16.18 5.64 28.37
C THR A 95 -16.41 7.04 28.92
N HIS A 96 -15.49 7.98 28.67
CA HIS A 96 -15.54 9.36 29.19
C HIS A 96 -15.35 10.36 28.05
N GLY A 97 -16.12 11.45 28.07
CA GLY A 97 -16.02 12.57 27.15
C GLY A 97 -16.37 13.89 27.85
N GLY A 98 -15.65 14.98 27.54
CA GLY A 98 -15.90 16.27 28.18
C GLY A 98 -15.74 16.29 29.72
N GLY A 99 -14.92 15.39 30.27
CA GLY A 99 -14.69 15.25 31.70
C GLY A 99 -15.79 14.48 32.47
N LYS A 100 -16.72 13.84 31.77
CA LYS A 100 -17.82 13.06 32.35
C LYS A 100 -17.88 11.67 31.73
N GLU A 101 -18.43 10.72 32.49
CA GLU A 101 -18.80 9.42 31.96
C GLU A 101 -19.92 9.57 30.89
N LEU A 102 -19.77 8.84 29.79
CA LEU A 102 -20.78 8.83 28.73
C LEU A 102 -21.97 7.96 29.14
N GLU A 103 -23.19 8.37 28.80
CA GLU A 103 -24.40 7.56 29.00
C GLU A 103 -24.32 6.22 28.26
N GLU A 104 -23.73 6.25 27.05
CA GLU A 104 -23.39 5.08 26.27
C GLU A 104 -21.92 5.16 25.87
N PRO A 105 -21.11 4.12 26.12
CA PRO A 105 -19.75 4.04 25.59
C PRO A 105 -19.72 4.11 24.07
N VAL A 106 -18.68 4.72 23.53
CA VAL A 106 -18.44 4.76 22.10
C VAL A 106 -17.15 4.01 21.77
N VAL A 107 -17.05 3.48 20.55
CA VAL A 107 -15.91 2.74 20.08
C VAL A 107 -15.18 3.56 19.04
N VAL A 108 -13.85 3.59 19.13
CA VAL A 108 -13.03 4.07 18.03
C VAL A 108 -13.14 3.04 16.89
N ARG A 109 -13.63 3.43 15.72
CA ARG A 109 -13.98 2.52 14.63
C ARG A 109 -12.86 1.51 14.31
N PRO A 110 -13.12 0.19 14.37
CA PRO A 110 -12.19 -0.83 13.85
C PRO A 110 -12.36 -1.07 12.36
N THR A 111 -13.53 -0.70 11.84
CA THR A 111 -14.01 -0.72 10.46
C THR A 111 -15.34 0.05 10.43
N SER A 112 -15.86 0.41 9.27
CA SER A 112 -17.03 1.30 9.18
C SER A 112 -18.31 0.64 8.66
N GLU A 113 -18.36 -0.69 8.47
CA GLU A 113 -19.56 -1.37 7.96
C GLU A 113 -20.83 -1.01 8.73
N THR A 114 -20.76 -0.98 10.07
CA THR A 114 -21.94 -0.72 10.92
C THR A 114 -22.50 0.67 10.70
N ILE A 115 -21.66 1.71 10.82
CA ILE A 115 -22.12 3.10 10.63
C ILE A 115 -22.52 3.36 9.19
N VAL A 116 -21.79 2.82 8.21
CA VAL A 116 -22.13 2.96 6.79
C VAL A 116 -23.49 2.35 6.50
N ASN A 117 -23.77 1.14 7.01
CA ASN A 117 -25.05 0.48 6.79
C ASN A 117 -26.23 1.20 7.46
N ASP A 118 -26.03 1.81 8.63
CA ASP A 118 -27.09 2.64 9.25
C ASP A 118 -27.46 3.84 8.34
N TYR A 119 -26.47 4.44 7.67
CA TYR A 119 -26.73 5.52 6.71
C TYR A 119 -27.22 5.02 5.36
N PHE A 120 -26.76 3.87 4.88
CA PHE A 120 -27.30 3.27 3.64
C PHE A 120 -28.79 2.99 3.77
N ALA A 121 -29.27 2.53 4.94
CA ALA A 121 -30.69 2.34 5.19
C ALA A 121 -31.52 3.65 5.08
N LYS A 122 -30.90 4.80 5.29
CA LYS A 122 -31.52 6.13 5.14
C LYS A 122 -31.44 6.66 3.73
N TRP A 123 -30.32 6.43 3.03
CA TRP A 123 -30.04 7.01 1.72
C TRP A 123 -30.66 6.20 0.58
N VAL A 124 -30.70 4.87 0.70
CA VAL A 124 -31.23 3.98 -0.33
C VAL A 124 -32.72 3.73 -0.08
N GLN A 125 -33.58 4.39 -0.85
CA GLN A 125 -35.03 4.28 -0.72
C GLN A 125 -35.68 3.62 -1.94
N SER A 126 -35.11 3.78 -3.13
CA SER A 126 -35.63 3.27 -4.39
C SER A 126 -34.52 2.67 -5.28
N TYR A 127 -34.91 1.94 -6.31
CA TYR A 127 -33.98 1.41 -7.31
C TYR A 127 -33.17 2.49 -8.05
N ARG A 128 -33.64 3.76 -8.00
CA ARG A 128 -32.94 4.90 -8.61
C ARG A 128 -31.72 5.36 -7.81
N ASP A 129 -31.64 4.97 -6.55
CA ASP A 129 -30.53 5.29 -5.66
C ASP A 129 -29.39 4.27 -5.79
N LEU A 130 -29.56 3.25 -6.63
CA LEU A 130 -28.62 2.16 -6.85
C LEU A 130 -27.97 2.23 -8.27
N PRO A 131 -26.70 1.83 -8.41
CA PRO A 131 -25.81 1.42 -7.34
C PRO A 131 -25.33 2.63 -6.51
N LEU A 132 -25.23 2.48 -5.20
CA LEU A 132 -24.57 3.43 -4.31
C LEU A 132 -23.15 2.95 -4.07
N LEU A 133 -22.15 3.74 -4.49
CA LEU A 133 -20.75 3.38 -4.50
C LEU A 133 -19.94 4.44 -3.76
N ILE A 134 -19.46 4.14 -2.57
CA ILE A 134 -18.67 5.09 -1.77
C ILE A 134 -17.32 4.52 -1.34
N ASN A 135 -16.39 5.41 -1.09
CA ASN A 135 -15.08 5.16 -0.53
C ASN A 135 -14.80 6.16 0.60
N GLN A 136 -14.00 5.76 1.57
CA GLN A 136 -13.52 6.64 2.64
C GLN A 136 -12.02 6.46 2.83
N TRP A 137 -11.27 7.57 2.85
CA TRP A 137 -9.90 7.62 3.34
C TRP A 137 -9.91 8.00 4.81
N ALA A 138 -9.39 7.14 5.66
CA ALA A 138 -9.54 7.30 7.10
C ALA A 138 -8.46 6.54 7.88
N ASN A 139 -8.50 6.66 9.20
CA ASN A 139 -7.81 5.77 10.12
C ASN A 139 -8.80 4.83 10.80
N VAL A 140 -8.31 3.71 11.28
CA VAL A 140 -9.04 2.77 12.14
C VAL A 140 -8.13 2.29 13.25
N VAL A 141 -8.74 1.78 14.34
CA VAL A 141 -8.02 1.26 15.50
C VAL A 141 -8.43 -0.19 15.75
N ARG A 142 -7.45 -1.07 15.72
CA ARG A 142 -7.55 -2.50 16.09
C ARG A 142 -6.45 -2.80 17.08
N TRP A 143 -6.78 -3.19 18.30
CA TRP A 143 -5.80 -3.34 19.39
C TRP A 143 -4.87 -4.53 19.13
N GLU A 144 -3.70 -4.23 18.59
CA GLU A 144 -2.76 -5.23 18.10
C GLU A 144 -1.75 -5.65 19.18
N LEU A 145 -1.60 -6.96 19.39
CA LEU A 145 -0.67 -7.50 20.37
C LEU A 145 0.78 -7.60 19.87
N ARG A 146 0.97 -7.76 18.56
CA ARG A 146 2.30 -7.93 17.94
C ARG A 146 2.50 -6.93 16.80
N PRO A 147 2.61 -5.63 17.11
CA PRO A 147 2.68 -4.60 16.09
C PRO A 147 3.97 -4.67 15.28
N ARG A 148 3.86 -4.30 14.01
CA ARG A 148 4.97 -4.09 13.06
C ARG A 148 4.66 -2.87 12.22
N VAL A 149 5.52 -1.87 12.26
CA VAL A 149 5.36 -0.60 11.53
C VAL A 149 4.99 -0.84 10.07
N PHE A 150 4.01 -0.13 9.54
CA PHE A 150 3.33 -0.27 8.24
C PHE A 150 2.56 -1.59 8.03
N LEU A 151 3.04 -2.72 8.52
CA LEU A 151 2.48 -4.04 8.20
C LEU A 151 1.27 -4.40 9.07
N ARG A 152 1.37 -4.12 10.38
CA ARG A 152 0.34 -4.45 11.35
C ARG A 152 0.52 -3.54 12.58
N THR A 153 -0.30 -2.52 12.68
CA THR A 153 -0.26 -1.52 13.76
C THR A 153 -1.63 -1.38 14.40
N THR A 154 -1.66 -0.91 15.64
CA THR A 154 -2.91 -0.68 16.39
C THR A 154 -3.75 0.39 15.71
N GLU A 155 -3.14 1.48 15.27
CA GLU A 155 -3.76 2.49 14.42
C GLU A 155 -3.07 2.47 13.06
N PHE A 156 -3.85 2.56 11.99
CA PHE A 156 -3.32 2.65 10.63
C PHE A 156 -4.23 3.46 9.72
N LEU A 157 -3.63 4.05 8.70
CA LEU A 157 -4.34 4.70 7.61
C LEU A 157 -4.75 3.66 6.56
N TRP A 158 -5.92 3.84 6.00
CA TRP A 158 -6.45 2.99 4.96
C TRP A 158 -7.45 3.69 4.06
N GLN A 159 -7.88 3.02 3.04
CA GLN A 159 -9.14 3.26 2.37
C GLN A 159 -10.08 2.07 2.61
N GLU A 160 -11.33 2.36 2.72
CA GLU A 160 -12.41 1.38 2.76
C GLU A 160 -13.53 1.81 1.83
N GLY A 161 -13.99 0.88 1.01
CA GLY A 161 -15.11 1.11 0.14
C GLY A 161 -16.31 0.28 0.54
N HIS A 162 -17.49 0.83 0.34
CA HIS A 162 -18.76 0.20 0.66
C HIS A 162 -19.76 0.46 -0.46
N THR A 163 -20.49 -0.57 -0.88
CA THR A 163 -21.42 -0.42 -1.98
C THR A 163 -22.76 -1.10 -1.71
N ALA A 164 -23.80 -0.61 -2.37
CA ALA A 164 -25.11 -1.22 -2.42
C ALA A 164 -25.58 -1.35 -3.88
N HIS A 165 -26.09 -2.51 -4.24
CA HIS A 165 -26.51 -2.88 -5.59
C HIS A 165 -27.92 -3.49 -5.58
N ALA A 166 -28.60 -3.46 -6.73
CA ALA A 166 -29.90 -4.05 -6.88
C ALA A 166 -29.85 -5.59 -6.99
N THR A 167 -28.82 -6.15 -7.60
CA THR A 167 -28.67 -7.57 -7.85
C THR A 167 -27.37 -8.15 -7.29
N TYR A 168 -27.37 -9.48 -7.08
CA TYR A 168 -26.15 -10.19 -6.68
C TYR A 168 -25.06 -10.08 -7.75
N GLU A 169 -25.45 -10.23 -9.01
CA GLU A 169 -24.54 -10.20 -10.14
C GLU A 169 -23.80 -8.87 -10.22
N GLU A 170 -24.51 -7.74 -10.07
CA GLU A 170 -23.90 -6.41 -10.02
C GLU A 170 -22.87 -6.28 -8.87
N ALA A 171 -23.23 -6.73 -7.66
CA ALA A 171 -22.36 -6.67 -6.50
C ALA A 171 -21.11 -7.55 -6.69
N ARG A 172 -21.29 -8.79 -7.14
CA ARG A 172 -20.21 -9.74 -7.44
C ARG A 172 -19.24 -9.18 -8.49
N ASP A 173 -19.77 -8.68 -9.60
CA ASP A 173 -18.96 -8.18 -10.70
C ASP A 173 -18.22 -6.89 -10.29
N TYR A 174 -18.84 -6.07 -9.44
CA TYR A 174 -18.18 -4.90 -8.87
C TYR A 174 -17.05 -5.28 -7.89
N ALA A 175 -17.26 -6.27 -7.02
CA ALA A 175 -16.21 -6.78 -6.13
C ALA A 175 -15.00 -7.31 -6.92
N ALA A 176 -15.25 -8.05 -8.01
CA ALA A 176 -14.21 -8.54 -8.91
C ALA A 176 -13.50 -7.40 -9.67
N ARG A 177 -14.25 -6.37 -10.06
CA ARG A 177 -13.69 -5.16 -10.70
C ARG A 177 -12.73 -4.43 -9.77
N ILE A 178 -13.09 -4.24 -8.49
CA ILE A 178 -12.22 -3.63 -7.49
C ILE A 178 -10.93 -4.44 -7.32
N GLN A 179 -11.03 -5.77 -7.20
CA GLN A 179 -9.84 -6.61 -7.10
C GLN A 179 -8.91 -6.46 -8.31
N ARG A 180 -9.46 -6.51 -9.53
CA ARG A 180 -8.68 -6.54 -10.77
C ARG A 180 -8.23 -5.15 -11.23
N ASP A 181 -9.18 -4.21 -11.37
CA ASP A 181 -8.96 -2.95 -12.07
C ASP A 181 -8.48 -1.83 -11.12
N VAL A 182 -8.67 -1.99 -9.81
CA VAL A 182 -8.19 -1.03 -8.82
C VAL A 182 -6.95 -1.57 -8.12
N TYR A 183 -7.07 -2.67 -7.38
CA TYR A 183 -5.99 -3.14 -6.52
C TYR A 183 -4.88 -3.84 -7.28
N ALA A 184 -5.19 -4.81 -8.13
CA ALA A 184 -4.16 -5.51 -8.88
C ALA A 184 -3.46 -4.57 -9.86
N ASP A 185 -4.20 -3.70 -10.55
CA ASP A 185 -3.63 -2.69 -11.45
C ASP A 185 -2.68 -1.74 -10.69
N PHE A 186 -3.08 -1.25 -9.51
CA PHE A 186 -2.22 -0.42 -8.68
C PHE A 186 -0.96 -1.16 -8.24
N MET A 187 -1.10 -2.39 -7.74
CA MET A 187 0.03 -3.17 -7.23
C MET A 187 1.04 -3.50 -8.33
N VAL A 188 0.56 -3.88 -9.50
CA VAL A 188 1.43 -4.22 -10.64
C VAL A 188 2.03 -2.97 -11.27
N ASN A 189 1.22 -1.99 -11.60
CA ASN A 189 1.65 -0.85 -12.40
C ASN A 189 2.30 0.28 -11.59
N VAL A 190 1.97 0.44 -10.30
CA VAL A 190 2.54 1.51 -9.46
C VAL A 190 3.55 0.96 -8.47
N LEU A 191 3.19 -0.10 -7.72
CA LEU A 191 4.10 -0.72 -6.76
C LEU A 191 5.14 -1.64 -7.40
N ALA A 192 4.99 -1.99 -8.68
CA ALA A 192 5.82 -2.96 -9.39
C ALA A 192 5.88 -4.33 -8.66
N ILE A 193 4.79 -4.73 -8.02
CA ILE A 193 4.67 -5.98 -7.28
C ILE A 193 3.78 -6.95 -8.05
N ASP A 194 4.32 -8.12 -8.36
CA ASP A 194 3.55 -9.22 -8.93
C ASP A 194 2.67 -9.84 -7.83
N VAL A 195 1.36 -9.86 -8.06
CA VAL A 195 0.36 -10.34 -7.10
C VAL A 195 -0.48 -11.46 -7.69
N LEU A 196 -0.86 -12.42 -6.85
CA LEU A 196 -1.82 -13.47 -7.22
C LEU A 196 -3.22 -13.06 -6.78
N PRO A 197 -4.14 -12.84 -7.74
CA PRO A 197 -5.55 -12.72 -7.42
C PRO A 197 -6.14 -14.09 -7.08
N GLY A 198 -6.92 -14.12 -6.00
CA GLY A 198 -7.53 -15.35 -5.54
C GLY A 198 -8.81 -15.11 -4.75
N ARG A 199 -9.42 -16.19 -4.31
CA ARG A 199 -10.53 -16.23 -3.38
C ARG A 199 -10.09 -16.99 -2.13
N LYS A 200 -10.38 -16.45 -0.96
CA LYS A 200 -10.09 -17.11 0.32
C LYS A 200 -10.96 -18.34 0.53
N THR A 201 -10.42 -19.30 1.27
CA THR A 201 -11.19 -20.44 1.75
C THR A 201 -12.32 -20.01 2.70
N ALA A 202 -13.27 -20.88 2.97
CA ALA A 202 -14.37 -20.58 3.88
C ALA A 202 -13.88 -20.26 5.30
N ALA A 203 -12.77 -20.86 5.74
CA ALA A 203 -12.17 -20.65 7.06
C ALA A 203 -11.47 -19.28 7.23
N GLU A 204 -10.96 -18.71 6.12
CA GLU A 204 -10.23 -17.43 6.15
C GLU A 204 -11.01 -16.25 5.58
N ARG A 205 -12.21 -16.49 5.15
CA ARG A 205 -13.12 -15.50 4.59
C ARG A 205 -13.48 -14.46 5.66
N PHE A 206 -13.71 -13.22 5.25
CA PHE A 206 -14.20 -12.17 6.13
C PHE A 206 -15.53 -12.57 6.76
N ALA A 207 -15.65 -12.40 8.08
CA ALA A 207 -16.86 -12.75 8.82
C ALA A 207 -18.08 -11.99 8.28
N GLY A 208 -19.16 -12.72 7.97
CA GLY A 208 -20.36 -12.15 7.36
C GLY A 208 -20.32 -12.01 5.83
N ALA A 209 -19.20 -12.28 5.16
CA ALA A 209 -19.13 -12.25 3.70
C ALA A 209 -19.51 -13.62 3.09
N LEU A 210 -20.10 -13.59 1.90
CA LEU A 210 -20.30 -14.80 1.07
C LEU A 210 -18.98 -15.26 0.47
N ASN A 211 -18.17 -14.32 -0.02
CA ASN A 211 -16.85 -14.55 -0.57
C ASN A 211 -15.89 -13.42 -0.17
N THR A 212 -14.60 -13.72 -0.13
CA THR A 212 -13.53 -12.76 0.02
C THR A 212 -12.53 -12.96 -1.11
N LEU A 213 -12.45 -11.98 -1.99
CA LEU A 213 -11.41 -11.90 -3.01
C LEU A 213 -10.17 -11.27 -2.38
N THR A 214 -8.99 -11.78 -2.71
CA THR A 214 -7.71 -11.34 -2.14
C THR A 214 -6.64 -11.16 -3.21
N LEU A 215 -5.63 -10.37 -2.88
CA LEU A 215 -4.40 -10.24 -3.64
C LEU A 215 -3.23 -10.53 -2.70
N GLU A 216 -2.48 -11.57 -3.02
CA GLU A 216 -1.34 -12.01 -2.21
C GLU A 216 -0.04 -11.75 -2.98
N ALA A 217 0.95 -11.19 -2.29
CA ALA A 217 2.29 -10.98 -2.82
C ALA A 217 3.32 -11.81 -2.06
N MET A 218 4.36 -12.28 -2.76
CA MET A 218 5.49 -12.94 -2.13
C MET A 218 6.51 -11.91 -1.66
N MET A 219 6.88 -11.98 -0.40
CA MET A 219 7.95 -11.17 0.19
C MET A 219 9.32 -11.83 -0.04
N ARG A 220 10.41 -11.09 0.14
CA ARG A 220 11.77 -11.64 -0.06
C ARG A 220 12.12 -12.80 0.86
N ASP A 221 11.49 -12.87 2.03
CA ASP A 221 11.63 -14.01 2.95
C ASP A 221 10.75 -15.23 2.55
N GLY A 222 10.09 -15.19 1.39
CA GLY A 222 9.24 -16.25 0.86
C GLY A 222 7.83 -16.29 1.44
N LYS A 223 7.50 -15.42 2.40
CA LYS A 223 6.18 -15.39 3.01
C LYS A 223 5.17 -14.66 2.14
N ALA A 224 3.90 -15.05 2.27
CA ALA A 224 2.78 -14.34 1.66
C ALA A 224 2.40 -13.11 2.48
N LEU A 225 2.06 -12.02 1.79
CA LEU A 225 1.46 -10.85 2.37
C LEU A 225 0.17 -10.51 1.63
N GLN A 226 -0.94 -10.47 2.36
CA GLN A 226 -2.21 -9.96 1.84
C GLN A 226 -2.10 -8.46 1.61
N MET A 227 -2.25 -8.03 0.36
CA MET A 227 -2.09 -6.65 -0.06
C MET A 227 -3.43 -5.88 -0.11
N GLY A 228 -4.53 -6.56 -0.41
CA GLY A 228 -5.86 -5.96 -0.45
C GLY A 228 -6.94 -7.02 -0.55
N THR A 229 -8.15 -6.68 -0.11
CA THR A 229 -9.32 -7.57 -0.15
C THR A 229 -10.55 -6.87 -0.67
N SER A 230 -11.41 -7.65 -1.33
CA SER A 230 -12.73 -7.23 -1.77
C SER A 230 -13.75 -8.31 -1.39
N HIS A 231 -14.78 -7.92 -0.64
CA HIS A 231 -15.73 -8.82 -0.01
C HIS A 231 -17.10 -8.73 -0.69
N GLU A 232 -17.65 -9.88 -1.06
CA GLU A 232 -19.05 -10.02 -1.42
C GLU A 232 -19.84 -10.26 -0.12
N LEU A 233 -20.48 -9.22 0.42
CA LEU A 233 -21.21 -9.31 1.69
C LEU A 233 -22.59 -9.94 1.54
N GLY A 234 -23.07 -10.10 0.31
CA GLY A 234 -24.42 -10.58 0.06
C GLY A 234 -25.48 -9.60 0.58
N GLN A 235 -26.44 -10.11 1.32
CA GLN A 235 -27.50 -9.32 1.98
C GLN A 235 -27.41 -9.36 3.51
N ASN A 236 -26.33 -9.88 4.07
CA ASN A 236 -26.25 -10.13 5.51
C ASN A 236 -26.38 -8.82 6.30
N PHE A 237 -25.52 -7.83 5.99
CA PHE A 237 -25.58 -6.52 6.62
C PHE A 237 -26.87 -5.77 6.28
N ALA A 238 -27.34 -5.86 5.03
CA ALA A 238 -28.61 -5.22 4.62
C ALA A 238 -29.81 -5.72 5.42
N LYS A 239 -29.84 -7.00 5.78
CA LYS A 239 -30.92 -7.57 6.62
C LYS A 239 -30.83 -7.08 8.07
N VAL A 240 -29.63 -7.03 8.63
CA VAL A 240 -29.38 -6.58 10.02
C VAL A 240 -29.76 -5.11 10.20
N PHE A 241 -29.34 -4.23 9.26
CA PHE A 241 -29.56 -2.80 9.32
C PHE A 241 -30.84 -2.35 8.64
N GLY A 242 -31.59 -3.26 8.00
CA GLY A 242 -32.86 -2.96 7.34
C GLY A 242 -32.72 -2.14 6.04
N THR A 243 -31.57 -2.25 5.37
CA THR A 243 -31.32 -1.53 4.10
C THR A 243 -32.15 -2.13 2.98
N ARG A 244 -33.28 -1.49 2.67
CA ARG A 244 -34.26 -1.92 1.66
C ARG A 244 -34.58 -0.79 0.70
N TYR A 245 -34.87 -1.15 -0.53
CA TYR A 245 -35.28 -0.21 -1.56
C TYR A 245 -36.59 -0.65 -2.22
N LEU A 246 -37.33 0.33 -2.77
CA LEU A 246 -38.50 0.08 -3.60
C LEU A 246 -38.02 -0.30 -5.01
N THR A 247 -38.35 -1.49 -5.45
CA THR A 247 -38.07 -2.00 -6.79
C THR A 247 -38.96 -1.35 -7.85
N ALA A 248 -38.64 -1.51 -9.12
CA ALA A 248 -39.42 -0.90 -10.21
C ALA A 248 -40.86 -1.44 -10.30
N ASP A 249 -41.13 -2.67 -9.81
CA ASP A 249 -42.42 -3.30 -9.75
C ASP A 249 -43.23 -2.95 -8.48
N GLY A 250 -42.70 -2.06 -7.61
CA GLY A 250 -43.37 -1.61 -6.39
C GLY A 250 -43.20 -2.52 -5.17
N THR A 251 -42.40 -3.54 -5.23
CA THR A 251 -42.04 -4.40 -4.07
C THR A 251 -40.84 -3.83 -3.29
N ARG A 252 -40.61 -4.33 -2.06
CA ARG A 252 -39.40 -3.98 -1.29
C ARG A 252 -38.43 -5.13 -1.26
N ALA A 253 -37.17 -4.85 -1.62
CA ALA A 253 -36.07 -5.81 -1.59
C ALA A 253 -34.90 -5.28 -0.75
N HIS A 254 -34.09 -6.20 -0.16
CA HIS A 254 -32.82 -5.83 0.42
C HIS A 254 -31.78 -5.63 -0.68
N VAL A 255 -30.87 -4.69 -0.45
CA VAL A 255 -29.71 -4.47 -1.34
C VAL A 255 -28.69 -5.60 -1.23
N TRP A 256 -27.90 -5.78 -2.28
CA TRP A 256 -26.70 -6.60 -2.28
C TRP A 256 -25.49 -5.70 -2.08
N GLN A 257 -24.52 -6.15 -1.29
CA GLN A 257 -23.46 -5.27 -0.80
C GLN A 257 -22.07 -5.84 -1.00
N THR A 258 -21.11 -4.93 -1.15
CA THR A 258 -19.68 -5.23 -1.10
C THR A 258 -18.98 -4.31 -0.12
N SER A 259 -17.85 -4.76 0.45
CA SER A 259 -16.87 -3.90 1.08
C SER A 259 -15.47 -4.28 0.62
N TRP A 260 -14.56 -3.33 0.63
CA TRP A 260 -13.19 -3.54 0.15
C TRP A 260 -12.24 -2.56 0.79
N GLY A 261 -10.99 -2.99 1.05
CA GLY A 261 -10.04 -2.19 1.80
C GLY A 261 -8.58 -2.49 1.49
N SER A 262 -7.76 -1.45 1.63
CA SER A 262 -6.32 -1.54 1.59
C SER A 262 -5.68 -0.47 2.49
N THR A 263 -4.51 -0.77 3.06
CA THR A 263 -3.92 -0.01 4.17
C THR A 263 -2.50 0.43 3.86
N THR A 264 -1.87 1.17 4.77
CA THR A 264 -0.43 1.43 4.79
C THR A 264 0.44 0.18 4.68
N ARG A 265 -0.13 -1.03 4.82
CA ARG A 265 0.56 -2.31 4.56
C ARG A 265 1.15 -2.37 3.15
N MET A 266 0.59 -1.67 2.17
CA MET A 266 1.15 -1.58 0.83
C MET A 266 2.57 -0.97 0.81
N VAL A 267 2.82 0.04 1.67
CA VAL A 267 4.16 0.60 1.84
C VAL A 267 5.09 -0.44 2.45
N GLY A 268 4.64 -1.17 3.48
CA GLY A 268 5.40 -2.27 4.08
C GLY A 268 5.72 -3.39 3.08
N GLY A 269 4.75 -3.77 2.26
CA GLY A 269 4.92 -4.74 1.17
C GLY A 269 5.95 -4.29 0.14
N MET A 270 5.90 -3.03 -0.28
CA MET A 270 6.89 -2.44 -1.20
C MET A 270 8.31 -2.51 -0.61
N ILE A 271 8.48 -2.19 0.68
CA ILE A 271 9.76 -2.32 1.37
C ILE A 271 10.25 -3.77 1.32
N MET A 272 9.40 -4.73 1.67
CA MET A 272 9.76 -6.15 1.78
C MET A 272 10.00 -6.83 0.43
N VAL A 273 9.39 -6.34 -0.66
CA VAL A 273 9.59 -6.88 -2.01
C VAL A 273 10.81 -6.29 -2.68
N HIS A 274 11.02 -4.98 -2.58
CA HIS A 274 12.02 -4.29 -3.40
C HIS A 274 13.28 -3.89 -2.64
N GLY A 275 13.23 -3.67 -1.31
CA GLY A 275 14.40 -3.29 -0.53
C GLY A 275 15.53 -4.31 -0.60
N ASP A 276 16.76 -3.84 -0.44
CA ASP A 276 17.98 -4.64 -0.37
C ASP A 276 18.88 -4.23 0.82
N ASP A 277 20.08 -4.73 0.92
CA ASP A 277 20.99 -4.44 2.03
C ASP A 277 21.58 -3.01 1.99
N ASP A 278 21.42 -2.29 0.87
CA ASP A 278 21.84 -0.89 0.72
C ASP A 278 20.69 0.10 1.00
N GLY A 279 19.43 -0.35 1.06
CA GLY A 279 18.30 0.51 1.36
C GLY A 279 17.01 0.17 0.60
N LEU A 280 16.12 1.18 0.48
CA LEU A 280 14.94 1.06 -0.36
C LEU A 280 15.30 1.03 -1.84
N ARG A 281 14.38 0.46 -2.63
CA ARG A 281 14.33 0.56 -4.10
C ARG A 281 12.90 0.93 -4.46
N VAL A 282 12.63 2.25 -4.40
CA VAL A 282 11.25 2.73 -4.58
C VAL A 282 10.87 2.69 -6.06
N PRO A 283 9.75 2.04 -6.41
CA PRO A 283 9.25 2.07 -7.79
C PRO A 283 9.07 3.50 -8.29
N PRO A 284 9.60 3.88 -9.45
CA PRO A 284 9.56 5.25 -9.95
C PRO A 284 8.16 5.87 -9.99
N ARG A 285 7.12 5.11 -10.29
CA ARG A 285 5.75 5.61 -10.30
C ARG A 285 5.24 5.97 -8.92
N LEU A 286 5.68 5.24 -7.87
CA LEU A 286 5.35 5.52 -6.48
C LEU A 286 6.23 6.62 -5.86
N ALA A 287 7.48 6.75 -6.27
CA ALA A 287 8.46 7.61 -5.63
C ALA A 287 7.96 9.06 -5.49
N SER A 288 7.97 9.61 -4.27
CA SER A 288 7.69 11.04 -4.02
C SER A 288 8.80 11.93 -4.60
N VAL A 289 10.02 11.40 -4.63
CA VAL A 289 11.20 11.98 -5.31
C VAL A 289 11.71 10.95 -6.31
N GLN A 290 11.61 11.22 -7.61
CA GLN A 290 12.08 10.34 -8.69
C GLN A 290 13.56 10.55 -8.99
N ALA A 291 14.01 11.77 -8.85
CA ALA A 291 15.41 12.12 -9.03
C ALA A 291 15.88 13.10 -7.95
N VAL A 292 17.10 12.90 -7.49
CA VAL A 292 17.79 13.90 -6.66
C VAL A 292 19.01 14.44 -7.39
N VAL A 293 19.14 15.76 -7.45
CA VAL A 293 20.33 16.44 -8.02
C VAL A 293 21.21 16.87 -6.86
N LEU A 294 22.43 16.32 -6.77
CA LEU A 294 23.38 16.55 -5.69
C LEU A 294 24.56 17.40 -6.12
N ALA A 295 24.80 18.49 -5.41
CA ALA A 295 26.06 19.22 -5.50
C ALA A 295 27.18 18.43 -4.80
N VAL A 296 28.23 18.04 -5.53
CA VAL A 296 29.37 17.33 -4.94
C VAL A 296 30.23 18.25 -4.06
N LYS A 297 30.34 19.53 -4.46
CA LYS A 297 31.04 20.62 -3.74
C LYS A 297 30.25 21.92 -3.79
N GLY A 298 30.61 22.86 -2.90
CA GLY A 298 29.94 24.14 -2.73
C GLY A 298 30.39 25.27 -3.64
N ASP A 299 31.03 24.99 -4.79
CA ASP A 299 31.35 26.03 -5.76
C ASP A 299 30.07 26.67 -6.30
N GLU A 300 30.05 28.01 -6.41
CA GLU A 300 28.87 28.77 -6.83
C GLU A 300 28.36 28.35 -8.21
N ALA A 301 29.26 28.08 -9.15
CA ALA A 301 28.91 27.58 -10.49
C ALA A 301 28.27 26.20 -10.45
N VAL A 302 28.73 25.31 -9.57
CA VAL A 302 28.14 23.98 -9.36
C VAL A 302 26.75 24.10 -8.75
N LEU A 303 26.59 24.94 -7.72
CA LEU A 303 25.29 25.17 -7.07
C LEU A 303 24.27 25.76 -8.04
N ALA A 304 24.68 26.72 -8.86
CA ALA A 304 23.82 27.29 -9.90
C ALA A 304 23.37 26.22 -10.91
N LYS A 305 24.28 25.37 -11.39
CA LYS A 305 23.98 24.31 -12.35
C LYS A 305 23.07 23.22 -11.76
N VAL A 306 23.28 22.84 -10.48
CA VAL A 306 22.46 21.88 -9.77
C VAL A 306 21.00 22.37 -9.64
N ARG A 307 20.81 23.66 -9.33
CA ARG A 307 19.48 24.28 -9.26
C ARG A 307 18.83 24.37 -10.64
N GLU A 308 19.58 24.85 -11.66
CA GLU A 308 19.10 24.89 -13.05
C GLU A 308 18.65 23.48 -13.53
N ALA A 309 19.44 22.44 -13.23
CA ALA A 309 19.08 21.06 -13.58
C ALA A 309 17.81 20.60 -12.87
N GLY A 310 17.67 20.92 -11.57
CA GLY A 310 16.46 20.66 -10.82
C GLY A 310 15.22 21.31 -11.43
N ASP A 311 15.32 22.61 -11.73
CA ASP A 311 14.21 23.39 -12.31
C ASP A 311 13.79 22.83 -13.68
N ARG A 312 14.74 22.51 -14.55
CA ARG A 312 14.46 21.94 -15.88
C ARG A 312 13.80 20.55 -15.77
N LEU A 313 14.30 19.67 -14.91
CA LEU A 313 13.69 18.37 -14.69
C LEU A 313 12.28 18.47 -14.09
N ALA A 314 12.07 19.42 -13.17
CA ALA A 314 10.74 19.69 -12.61
C ALA A 314 9.77 20.20 -13.69
N ALA A 315 10.22 21.10 -14.56
CA ALA A 315 9.42 21.58 -15.69
C ALA A 315 9.06 20.47 -16.69
N ALA A 316 9.93 19.45 -16.81
CA ALA A 316 9.67 18.24 -17.60
C ALA A 316 8.76 17.21 -16.90
N GLY A 317 8.19 17.55 -15.72
CA GLY A 317 7.25 16.71 -14.98
C GLY A 317 7.90 15.65 -14.07
N VAL A 318 9.21 15.69 -13.88
CA VAL A 318 9.91 14.80 -12.95
C VAL A 318 9.76 15.33 -11.52
N ARG A 319 9.44 14.45 -10.58
CA ARG A 319 9.46 14.78 -9.15
C ARG A 319 10.91 14.81 -8.67
N VAL A 320 11.50 16.00 -8.66
CA VAL A 320 12.92 16.20 -8.37
C VAL A 320 13.12 16.89 -7.03
N HIS A 321 14.22 16.54 -6.35
CA HIS A 321 14.74 17.25 -5.18
C HIS A 321 16.16 17.73 -5.48
N VAL A 322 16.47 18.97 -5.11
CA VAL A 322 17.82 19.53 -5.18
C VAL A 322 18.46 19.45 -3.81
N ASP A 323 19.57 18.72 -3.69
CA ASP A 323 20.34 18.63 -2.46
C ASP A 323 21.63 19.44 -2.58
N ASP A 324 21.55 20.69 -2.15
CA ASP A 324 22.64 21.66 -2.13
C ASP A 324 23.23 21.90 -0.71
N ARG A 325 22.98 20.99 0.25
CA ARG A 325 23.49 21.04 1.62
C ARG A 325 24.98 20.71 1.68
N VAL A 326 25.81 21.60 1.18
CA VAL A 326 27.27 21.38 1.07
C VAL A 326 28.02 21.40 2.40
N ASP A 327 27.39 21.84 3.48
CA ASP A 327 27.82 21.73 4.88
C ASP A 327 27.80 20.26 5.37
N VAL A 328 26.98 19.40 4.75
CA VAL A 328 26.96 17.95 5.00
C VAL A 328 27.86 17.24 3.99
N PRO A 329 28.80 16.35 4.44
CA PRO A 329 29.68 15.64 3.53
C PRO A 329 28.91 14.89 2.42
N PHE A 330 29.35 15.03 1.18
CA PHE A 330 28.73 14.40 0.01
C PHE A 330 28.44 12.92 0.19
N GLY A 331 29.41 12.16 0.68
CA GLY A 331 29.26 10.71 0.88
C GLY A 331 28.13 10.35 1.85
N ARG A 332 27.87 11.18 2.88
CA ARG A 332 26.74 10.99 3.79
C ARG A 332 25.42 11.25 3.06
N ARG A 333 25.29 12.36 2.36
CA ARG A 333 24.08 12.68 1.58
C ARG A 333 23.78 11.62 0.52
N ALA A 334 24.82 11.13 -0.15
CA ALA A 334 24.67 10.07 -1.14
C ALA A 334 24.10 8.78 -0.52
N VAL A 335 24.59 8.37 0.68
CA VAL A 335 24.07 7.21 1.43
C VAL A 335 22.65 7.46 1.94
N ASP A 336 22.34 8.66 2.43
CA ASP A 336 21.00 9.01 2.91
C ASP A 336 19.95 8.85 1.78
N TRP A 337 20.28 9.28 0.56
CA TRP A 337 19.40 9.14 -0.61
C TRP A 337 19.34 7.70 -1.14
N GLU A 338 20.40 6.92 -0.97
CA GLU A 338 20.44 5.49 -1.30
C GLU A 338 19.54 4.70 -0.35
N LEU A 339 19.66 4.94 0.96
CA LEU A 339 18.76 4.36 1.97
C LEU A 339 17.28 4.68 1.68
N LYS A 340 16.97 5.92 1.27
CA LYS A 340 15.63 6.36 0.87
C LYS A 340 15.16 5.75 -0.45
N GLY A 341 16.06 5.11 -1.20
CA GLY A 341 15.74 4.40 -2.43
C GLY A 341 15.25 5.28 -3.56
N VAL A 342 15.75 6.52 -3.64
CA VAL A 342 15.42 7.42 -4.76
C VAL A 342 15.88 6.77 -6.06
N PRO A 343 14.99 6.64 -7.08
CA PRO A 343 15.30 5.92 -8.30
C PRO A 343 16.56 6.39 -9.01
N VAL A 344 16.74 7.69 -9.11
CA VAL A 344 17.88 8.28 -9.81
C VAL A 344 18.55 9.36 -8.97
N ARG A 345 19.89 9.28 -8.88
CA ARG A 345 20.74 10.32 -8.30
C ARG A 345 21.63 10.92 -9.39
N ILE A 346 21.61 12.25 -9.53
CA ILE A 346 22.39 13.02 -10.49
C ILE A 346 23.42 13.82 -9.69
N GLU A 347 24.68 13.46 -9.82
CA GLU A 347 25.80 14.07 -9.08
C GLU A 347 26.52 15.04 -9.99
N ILE A 348 26.69 16.30 -9.57
CA ILE A 348 27.40 17.33 -10.32
C ILE A 348 28.51 17.92 -9.44
N GLY A 349 29.73 17.82 -9.89
CA GLY A 349 30.90 18.41 -9.27
C GLY A 349 31.65 19.36 -10.25
N PRO A 350 32.72 20.01 -9.79
CA PRO A 350 33.50 20.94 -10.65
C PRO A 350 34.09 20.27 -11.91
N ARG A 351 34.48 18.98 -11.80
CA ARG A 351 35.02 18.21 -12.93
C ARG A 351 33.92 17.87 -13.94
N ASP A 352 32.74 17.45 -13.45
CA ASP A 352 31.58 17.15 -14.28
C ASP A 352 31.15 18.40 -15.03
N LEU A 353 31.06 19.56 -14.34
CA LEU A 353 30.69 20.81 -14.93
C LEU A 353 31.67 21.25 -16.02
N ALA A 354 32.96 21.13 -15.78
CA ALA A 354 34.01 21.48 -16.76
C ALA A 354 33.96 20.59 -18.01
N ALA A 355 33.52 19.33 -17.86
CA ALA A 355 33.36 18.34 -18.95
C ALA A 355 31.98 18.40 -19.63
N GLY A 356 31.04 19.23 -19.14
CA GLY A 356 29.65 19.26 -19.63
C GLY A 356 28.88 17.98 -19.31
N THR A 357 29.23 17.26 -18.23
CA THR A 357 28.64 15.99 -17.84
C THR A 357 28.04 16.06 -16.44
N ALA A 358 27.27 15.04 -16.09
CA ALA A 358 26.88 14.68 -14.73
C ALA A 358 27.14 13.19 -14.50
N THR A 359 27.32 12.80 -13.26
CA THR A 359 27.35 11.36 -12.91
C THR A 359 25.92 10.92 -12.59
N LEU A 360 25.37 10.01 -13.41
CA LEU A 360 24.06 9.39 -13.23
C LEU A 360 24.22 8.10 -12.44
N VAL A 361 23.48 7.98 -11.34
CA VAL A 361 23.41 6.76 -10.52
C VAL A 361 21.97 6.26 -10.52
N ARG A 362 21.76 5.05 -11.03
CA ARG A 362 20.45 4.37 -11.03
C ARG A 362 20.41 3.38 -9.86
N ARG A 363 19.38 3.52 -9.03
CA ARG A 363 19.25 2.70 -7.81
C ARG A 363 18.91 1.23 -8.12
N VAL A 364 18.07 0.98 -9.12
CA VAL A 364 17.56 -0.37 -9.41
C VAL A 364 18.64 -1.27 -10.05
N PRO A 365 19.26 -0.90 -11.19
CA PRO A 365 20.35 -1.71 -11.75
C PRO A 365 21.67 -1.57 -10.99
N GLY A 366 21.77 -0.60 -10.05
CA GLY A 366 23.01 -0.33 -9.32
C GLY A 366 24.14 0.24 -10.20
N THR A 367 23.80 0.97 -11.28
CA THR A 367 24.79 1.53 -12.21
C THR A 367 25.16 2.95 -11.88
N LYS A 368 26.40 3.29 -12.20
CA LYS A 368 26.97 4.65 -12.08
C LYS A 368 27.77 4.96 -13.33
N GLU A 369 27.34 5.99 -14.09
CA GLU A 369 27.95 6.34 -15.36
C GLU A 369 27.92 7.85 -15.61
N PRO A 370 28.91 8.41 -16.35
CA PRO A 370 28.84 9.80 -16.80
C PRO A 370 27.84 9.94 -17.95
N VAL A 371 27.05 10.99 -17.92
CA VAL A 371 26.09 11.36 -18.97
C VAL A 371 26.28 12.84 -19.35
N ALA A 372 26.07 13.18 -20.62
CA ALA A 372 26.10 14.56 -21.06
C ALA A 372 24.94 15.33 -20.40
N LEU A 373 25.24 16.47 -19.76
CA LEU A 373 24.24 17.31 -19.10
C LEU A 373 23.16 17.79 -20.08
N ASP A 374 23.57 18.23 -21.29
CA ASP A 374 22.64 18.73 -22.29
C ASP A 374 21.66 17.64 -22.72
N ALA A 375 22.14 16.40 -22.90
CA ALA A 375 21.27 15.25 -23.25
C ALA A 375 20.33 14.87 -22.12
N LEU A 376 20.81 14.92 -20.86
CA LEU A 376 19.99 14.61 -19.68
C LEU A 376 18.89 15.65 -19.46
N LEU A 377 19.18 16.91 -19.76
CA LEU A 377 18.29 18.05 -19.59
C LEU A 377 17.48 18.42 -20.84
N ASP A 378 17.66 17.70 -21.96
CA ASP A 378 16.85 17.90 -23.17
C ASP A 378 15.47 17.28 -23.00
N ASP A 379 14.45 18.10 -22.89
CA ASP A 379 13.06 17.70 -22.74
C ASP A 379 12.56 16.80 -23.89
N ARG A 380 13.14 16.98 -25.11
CA ARG A 380 12.79 16.20 -26.31
C ARG A 380 13.41 14.81 -26.28
N ALA A 381 14.57 14.65 -25.67
CA ALA A 381 15.24 13.35 -25.58
C ALA A 381 14.54 12.40 -24.61
N ALA A 382 13.81 12.94 -23.63
CA ALA A 382 13.08 12.21 -22.60
C ALA A 382 13.94 11.12 -21.93
N VAL A 383 15.24 11.40 -21.71
CA VAL A 383 16.20 10.39 -21.21
C VAL A 383 15.78 9.89 -19.84
N LEU A 384 15.51 10.82 -18.91
CA LEU A 384 15.13 10.45 -17.54
C LEU A 384 13.78 9.74 -17.45
N PRO A 385 12.71 10.14 -18.15
CA PRO A 385 11.48 9.39 -18.22
C PRO A 385 11.66 7.92 -18.71
N LYS A 386 12.49 7.68 -19.73
CA LYS A 386 12.79 6.33 -20.21
C LYS A 386 13.54 5.49 -19.18
N ILE A 387 14.49 6.09 -18.46
CA ILE A 387 15.22 5.43 -17.36
C ILE A 387 14.25 5.02 -16.25
N LEU A 388 13.36 5.92 -15.86
CA LEU A 388 12.37 5.64 -14.81
C LEU A 388 11.39 4.53 -15.21
N GLU A 389 11.00 4.48 -16.47
CA GLU A 389 10.14 3.40 -16.99
C GLU A 389 10.88 2.05 -17.02
N ASP A 390 12.11 2.01 -17.50
CA ASP A 390 12.95 0.80 -17.48
C ASP A 390 13.16 0.29 -16.03
N ASP A 391 13.40 1.17 -15.06
CA ASP A 391 13.55 0.78 -13.66
C ASP A 391 12.24 0.26 -13.06
N GLN A 392 11.09 0.82 -13.44
CA GLN A 392 9.77 0.33 -13.06
C GLN A 392 9.53 -1.10 -13.57
N GLU A 393 9.82 -1.35 -14.85
CA GLU A 393 9.66 -2.66 -15.48
C GLU A 393 10.61 -3.71 -14.88
N ARG A 394 11.85 -3.33 -14.57
CA ARG A 394 12.83 -4.21 -13.91
C ARG A 394 12.36 -4.67 -12.54
N LEU A 395 11.86 -3.75 -11.71
CA LEU A 395 11.33 -4.10 -10.39
C LEU A 395 10.17 -5.09 -10.48
N LEU A 396 9.25 -4.88 -11.42
CA LEU A 396 8.14 -5.80 -11.65
C LEU A 396 8.63 -7.18 -12.13
N ALA A 397 9.57 -7.19 -13.07
CA ALA A 397 10.14 -8.44 -13.57
C ALA A 397 10.89 -9.21 -12.47
N GLU A 398 11.62 -8.53 -11.60
CA GLU A 398 12.29 -9.14 -10.44
C GLU A 398 11.28 -9.74 -9.45
N SER A 399 10.19 -9.02 -9.14
CA SER A 399 9.11 -9.49 -8.27
C SER A 399 8.45 -10.75 -8.82
N ARG A 400 8.14 -10.75 -10.12
CA ARG A 400 7.54 -11.91 -10.83
C ARG A 400 8.47 -13.12 -10.80
N ARG A 401 9.72 -12.93 -11.18
CA ARG A 401 10.73 -13.99 -11.18
C ARG A 401 10.90 -14.60 -9.79
N MET A 402 11.00 -13.76 -8.74
CA MET A 402 11.13 -14.23 -7.36
C MET A 402 9.97 -15.15 -6.96
N ARG A 403 8.74 -14.81 -7.31
CA ARG A 403 7.56 -15.63 -7.03
C ARG A 403 7.59 -16.93 -7.84
N GLU A 404 7.89 -16.85 -9.14
CA GLU A 404 7.91 -18.02 -10.02
C GLU A 404 8.96 -19.04 -9.59
N GLU A 405 10.19 -18.60 -9.30
CA GLU A 405 11.31 -19.46 -8.85
C GLU A 405 11.05 -20.14 -7.50
N ARG A 406 10.18 -19.54 -6.66
CA ARG A 406 9.87 -20.06 -5.33
C ARG A 406 8.44 -20.65 -5.21
N THR A 407 7.78 -20.91 -6.33
CA THR A 407 6.47 -21.57 -6.34
C THR A 407 6.62 -22.97 -6.91
N THR A 408 6.27 -23.98 -6.13
CA THR A 408 6.38 -25.41 -6.49
C THR A 408 5.00 -26.03 -6.68
N ASP A 409 4.81 -26.75 -7.77
CA ASP A 409 3.61 -27.58 -7.98
C ASP A 409 3.72 -28.87 -7.18
N VAL A 410 2.69 -29.14 -6.37
CA VAL A 410 2.64 -30.29 -5.47
C VAL A 410 1.30 -31.02 -5.58
N ARG A 411 1.25 -32.25 -5.05
CA ARG A 411 0.03 -33.09 -5.10
C ARG A 411 -0.50 -33.46 -3.72
N THR A 412 0.28 -33.25 -2.68
CA THR A 412 -0.09 -33.60 -1.31
C THR A 412 0.10 -32.44 -0.35
N VAL A 413 -0.66 -32.42 0.75
CA VAL A 413 -0.51 -31.43 1.81
C VAL A 413 0.87 -31.53 2.47
N ALA A 414 1.45 -32.73 2.55
CA ALA A 414 2.81 -32.95 3.08
C ALA A 414 3.87 -32.22 2.23
N GLU A 415 3.83 -32.42 0.91
CA GLU A 415 4.71 -31.70 -0.03
C GLU A 415 4.50 -30.17 0.04
N ALA A 416 3.26 -29.72 0.21
CA ALA A 416 2.97 -28.29 0.40
C ALA A 416 3.61 -27.73 1.68
N ALA A 417 3.58 -28.50 2.77
CA ALA A 417 4.23 -28.14 4.03
C ALA A 417 5.76 -28.08 3.88
N GLU A 418 6.37 -29.04 3.16
CA GLU A 418 7.80 -29.03 2.86
C GLU A 418 8.22 -27.81 2.04
N ALA A 419 7.45 -27.44 0.99
CA ALA A 419 7.70 -26.25 0.19
C ALA A 419 7.61 -24.97 1.05
N ALA A 420 6.64 -24.88 1.95
CA ALA A 420 6.50 -23.75 2.87
C ALA A 420 7.66 -23.66 3.87
N VAL A 421 8.13 -24.78 4.41
CA VAL A 421 9.32 -24.83 5.31
C VAL A 421 10.58 -24.41 4.56
N ALA A 422 10.70 -24.73 3.28
CA ALA A 422 11.80 -24.30 2.42
C ALA A 422 11.77 -22.80 2.07
N GLY A 423 10.76 -22.06 2.51
CA GLY A 423 10.62 -20.60 2.27
C GLY A 423 10.06 -20.25 0.90
N GLY A 424 9.18 -21.09 0.36
CA GLY A 424 8.47 -20.90 -0.90
C GLY A 424 6.97 -21.07 -0.78
N TRP A 425 6.28 -21.02 -1.91
CA TRP A 425 4.86 -21.28 -2.04
C TRP A 425 4.62 -22.64 -2.69
N ALA A 426 3.56 -23.31 -2.27
CA ALA A 426 3.08 -24.53 -2.89
C ALA A 426 1.80 -24.24 -3.68
N ARG A 427 1.72 -24.77 -4.89
CA ARG A 427 0.50 -24.79 -5.69
C ARG A 427 -0.02 -26.21 -5.79
N ILE A 428 -1.13 -26.47 -5.11
CA ILE A 428 -1.79 -27.78 -5.07
C ILE A 428 -3.14 -27.67 -5.79
N PRO A 429 -3.52 -28.62 -6.66
CA PRO A 429 -4.85 -28.67 -7.24
C PRO A 429 -5.91 -28.77 -6.14
N TRP A 430 -6.98 -27.99 -6.25
CA TRP A 430 -8.06 -27.96 -5.25
C TRP A 430 -8.65 -29.35 -4.97
N ALA A 431 -8.78 -30.17 -6.01
CA ALA A 431 -9.28 -31.55 -5.90
C ALA A 431 -8.41 -32.45 -5.02
N ASP A 432 -7.12 -32.14 -4.87
CA ASP A 432 -6.16 -32.95 -4.12
C ASP A 432 -6.15 -32.58 -2.62
N LEU A 433 -6.84 -31.49 -2.21
CA LEU A 433 -6.96 -31.07 -0.80
C LEU A 433 -7.97 -31.90 0.00
N GLY A 434 -8.84 -32.67 -0.67
CA GLY A 434 -9.89 -33.47 -0.03
C GLY A 434 -11.03 -32.59 0.51
N PRO A 435 -11.95 -33.19 1.34
CA PRO A 435 -13.13 -32.48 1.81
C PRO A 435 -12.89 -31.34 2.78
N ALA A 436 -11.67 -31.16 3.26
CA ALA A 436 -11.27 -30.10 4.20
C ALA A 436 -10.58 -28.91 3.53
N GLY A 437 -10.44 -28.91 2.21
CA GLY A 437 -9.85 -27.84 1.42
C GLY A 437 -10.78 -26.68 1.11
#